data_6d2aaac5c18aad7c1425fe6d2d84974f
#
_entry.id   6d2aaac5c18aad7c1425fe6d2d84974f
#
_cell.length_a   1.000
_cell.length_b   1.000
_cell.length_c   1.000
_cell.angle_alpha   90.00
_cell.angle_beta   90.00
_cell.angle_gamma   90.00
#
_symmetry.space_group_name_H-M   'P 1'
#
loop_
_entity.id
_entity.type
_entity.pdbx_description
1 polymer ?
#
loop_
_entity_poly.entity_id
_entity_poly.type
_entity_poly.pdbx_seq_one_letter_code
_entity_poly.pdbx_strand_id
1 'polypeptide(L)'
;MNLEEYAAKRSVLVPGGVPTPRGKVCETPEEAAAAVREIGPAVVKAQVPAGKRGKSGGIKMADTPEEAAKAAGEIIGMTIGGSQVRRVLIEERCPIERELYAAVLIDVVSRSPLILFSTEGGMDIEEIAEKNPAAIRRHVVDIKRGFSAADAAELLKGLDLGKAAPAVGEVLVKLYKAFDTNDAELTEINPLAILKDGRVVALDCKFTLDDASGVRKPELAAVASPPEMTALEKRGAEHGLKFIQLDGNVGVLANGAGLTMTTMDVIDHLGGKPANFLEIGGEAYTKAEIALDLVLSNPGVKSLVINFCGAFARTDVMADGVIKAWKKLKPTVPVFFSIHGTGQEEAIKLVRSELGIEPYDF
;
A
#
# COMPACT_ATOMS: atom_id res chain seq x y z
N MET A 1 1.03 4.64 -2.15
CA MET A 1 0.22 5.44 -1.17
C MET A 1 -1.25 5.14 -1.37
N ASN A 2 -1.99 4.84 -0.29
CA ASN A 2 -3.42 4.53 -0.38
C ASN A 2 -4.28 5.78 -0.12
N LEU A 3 -5.37 5.92 -0.85
CA LEU A 3 -6.38 6.95 -0.59
C LEU A 3 -7.56 6.34 0.20
N GLU A 4 -8.14 7.12 1.13
CA GLU A 4 -9.45 6.79 1.69
C GLU A 4 -10.52 6.86 0.59
N GLU A 5 -11.60 6.10 0.73
CA GLU A 5 -12.66 5.99 -0.30
C GLU A 5 -13.16 7.37 -0.80
N TYR A 6 -13.43 8.30 0.13
CA TYR A 6 -13.92 9.62 -0.25
C TYR A 6 -12.90 10.40 -1.10
N ALA A 7 -11.62 10.30 -0.74
CA ALA A 7 -10.54 10.97 -1.46
C ALA A 7 -10.36 10.36 -2.86
N ALA A 8 -10.40 9.02 -2.96
CA ALA A 8 -10.35 8.32 -4.24
C ALA A 8 -11.54 8.69 -5.14
N LYS A 9 -12.76 8.69 -4.61
CA LYS A 9 -13.94 9.11 -5.38
C LYS A 9 -13.83 10.56 -5.85
N ARG A 10 -13.54 11.49 -4.92
CA ARG A 10 -13.51 12.94 -5.20
C ARG A 10 -12.37 13.34 -6.13
N SER A 11 -11.18 12.76 -5.93
CA SER A 11 -9.97 13.23 -6.62
C SER A 11 -9.62 12.39 -7.87
N VAL A 12 -10.18 11.17 -8.00
CA VAL A 12 -9.87 10.26 -9.11
C VAL A 12 -11.11 9.92 -9.93
N LEU A 13 -12.14 9.30 -9.31
CA LEU A 13 -13.29 8.78 -10.06
C LEU A 13 -14.15 9.90 -10.66
N VAL A 14 -14.52 10.90 -9.88
CA VAL A 14 -15.39 12.01 -10.35
C VAL A 14 -14.70 12.82 -11.45
N PRO A 15 -13.43 13.26 -11.32
CA PRO A 15 -12.71 13.91 -12.42
C PRO A 15 -12.54 13.01 -13.65
N GLY A 16 -12.40 11.68 -13.44
CA GLY A 16 -12.36 10.68 -14.51
C GLY A 16 -13.71 10.42 -15.17
N GLY A 17 -14.79 11.05 -14.70
CA GLY A 17 -16.14 10.89 -15.24
C GLY A 17 -16.83 9.57 -14.84
N VAL A 18 -16.31 8.84 -13.84
CA VAL A 18 -16.97 7.65 -13.27
C VAL A 18 -18.07 8.10 -12.31
N PRO A 19 -19.33 7.68 -12.52
CA PRO A 19 -20.42 8.08 -11.65
C PRO A 19 -20.28 7.53 -10.23
N THR A 20 -20.51 8.39 -9.23
CA THR A 20 -20.53 8.04 -7.81
C THR A 20 -21.83 8.56 -7.18
N PRO A 21 -22.33 7.97 -6.09
CA PRO A 21 -23.41 8.55 -5.31
C PRO A 21 -23.02 9.91 -4.72
N ARG A 22 -24.01 10.74 -4.38
CA ARG A 22 -23.76 11.98 -3.63
C ARG A 22 -23.27 11.62 -2.24
N GLY A 23 -22.24 12.32 -1.76
CA GLY A 23 -21.67 12.04 -0.46
C GLY A 23 -21.00 13.26 0.18
N LYS A 24 -20.90 13.22 1.52
CA LYS A 24 -20.27 14.24 2.34
C LYS A 24 -19.42 13.59 3.45
N VAL A 25 -18.18 14.07 3.58
CA VAL A 25 -17.28 13.63 4.67
C VAL A 25 -17.65 14.39 5.93
N CYS A 26 -17.70 13.67 7.05
CA CYS A 26 -18.07 14.18 8.37
C CYS A 26 -17.05 13.68 9.40
N GLU A 27 -16.63 14.58 10.29
CA GLU A 27 -15.69 14.28 11.38
C GLU A 27 -16.40 14.19 12.72
N THR A 28 -17.66 14.61 12.78
CA THR A 28 -18.50 14.54 14.01
C THR A 28 -19.88 13.94 13.74
N PRO A 29 -20.54 13.40 14.79
CA PRO A 29 -21.91 12.93 14.69
C PRO A 29 -22.91 14.03 14.23
N GLU A 30 -22.71 15.28 14.64
CA GLU A 30 -23.57 16.42 14.31
C GLU A 30 -23.47 16.74 12.81
N GLU A 31 -22.27 16.68 12.25
CA GLU A 31 -22.05 16.84 10.80
C GLU A 31 -22.73 15.72 10.02
N ALA A 32 -22.65 14.47 10.51
CA ALA A 32 -23.32 13.33 9.89
C ALA A 32 -24.85 13.50 9.88
N ALA A 33 -25.45 13.96 10.99
CA ALA A 33 -26.86 14.29 11.05
C ALA A 33 -27.24 15.40 10.06
N ALA A 34 -26.41 16.44 9.93
CA ALA A 34 -26.64 17.53 8.99
C ALA A 34 -26.57 17.04 7.53
N ALA A 35 -25.61 16.15 7.23
CA ALA A 35 -25.48 15.56 5.91
C ALA A 35 -26.70 14.74 5.49
N VAL A 36 -27.27 13.94 6.40
CA VAL A 36 -28.49 13.15 6.11
C VAL A 36 -29.72 14.05 5.91
N ARG A 37 -29.82 15.20 6.59
CA ARG A 37 -30.90 16.18 6.31
C ARG A 37 -30.84 16.71 4.88
N GLU A 38 -29.63 16.83 4.32
CA GLU A 38 -29.39 17.31 2.97
C GLU A 38 -29.54 16.21 1.90
N ILE A 39 -28.99 15.02 2.18
CA ILE A 39 -28.85 13.93 1.22
C ILE A 39 -30.09 13.03 1.21
N GLY A 40 -30.76 12.87 2.35
CA GLY A 40 -31.78 11.86 2.61
C GLY A 40 -31.21 10.56 3.17
N PRO A 41 -31.94 9.44 3.06
CA PRO A 41 -31.47 8.13 3.52
C PRO A 41 -30.06 7.79 2.98
N ALA A 42 -29.17 7.41 3.88
CA ALA A 42 -27.74 7.32 3.58
C ALA A 42 -27.09 6.06 4.14
N VAL A 43 -25.87 5.83 3.69
CA VAL A 43 -24.92 4.86 4.22
C VAL A 43 -23.81 5.64 4.93
N VAL A 44 -23.53 5.29 6.16
CA VAL A 44 -22.45 5.83 6.98
C VAL A 44 -21.26 4.89 6.88
N LYS A 45 -20.17 5.36 6.29
CA LYS A 45 -19.00 4.52 5.96
C LYS A 45 -17.74 5.03 6.65
N ALA A 46 -17.06 4.19 7.42
CA ALA A 46 -15.73 4.46 7.96
C ALA A 46 -14.76 4.86 6.86
N GLN A 47 -13.93 5.86 7.09
CA GLN A 47 -12.87 6.25 6.19
C GLN A 47 -11.51 5.84 6.77
N VAL A 48 -10.92 4.83 6.15
CA VAL A 48 -9.59 4.29 6.42
C VAL A 48 -8.99 3.77 5.12
N PRO A 49 -7.66 3.71 4.97
CA PRO A 49 -7.00 3.20 3.77
C PRO A 49 -7.10 1.66 3.61
N ALA A 50 -7.76 0.99 4.55
CA ALA A 50 -7.94 -0.45 4.57
C ALA A 50 -9.26 -0.89 3.91
N GLY A 51 -9.25 -2.08 3.31
CA GLY A 51 -10.46 -2.75 2.81
C GLY A 51 -11.27 -3.44 3.93
N LYS A 52 -12.33 -4.18 3.52
CA LYS A 52 -13.16 -5.03 4.42
C LYS A 52 -13.88 -4.28 5.54
N ARG A 53 -14.13 -2.99 5.37
CA ARG A 53 -14.78 -2.12 6.36
C ARG A 53 -16.15 -2.63 6.79
N GLY A 54 -16.93 -3.19 5.86
CA GLY A 54 -18.24 -3.78 6.17
C GLY A 54 -18.14 -4.94 7.15
N LYS A 55 -17.20 -5.87 6.94
CA LYS A 55 -16.97 -7.03 7.85
C LYS A 55 -16.51 -6.59 9.25
N SER A 56 -15.92 -5.40 9.37
CA SER A 56 -15.45 -4.82 10.63
C SER A 56 -16.49 -3.93 11.33
N GLY A 57 -17.74 -3.85 10.83
CA GLY A 57 -18.78 -2.99 11.40
C GLY A 57 -18.65 -1.51 11.06
N GLY A 58 -17.76 -1.14 10.14
CA GLY A 58 -17.50 0.24 9.70
C GLY A 58 -18.49 0.78 8.67
N ILE A 59 -19.58 0.06 8.35
CA ILE A 59 -20.63 0.48 7.43
C ILE A 59 -21.98 0.28 8.10
N LYS A 60 -22.79 1.36 8.18
CA LYS A 60 -24.13 1.34 8.76
C LYS A 60 -25.11 2.12 7.89
N MET A 61 -26.38 1.71 7.92
CA MET A 61 -27.46 2.44 7.27
C MET A 61 -28.02 3.50 8.22
N ALA A 62 -28.50 4.61 7.68
CA ALA A 62 -29.17 5.65 8.41
C ALA A 62 -30.30 6.24 7.55
N ASP A 63 -31.54 6.14 8.05
CA ASP A 63 -32.72 6.70 7.38
C ASP A 63 -33.07 8.09 7.93
N THR A 64 -32.58 8.40 9.15
CA THR A 64 -32.82 9.68 9.83
C THR A 64 -31.52 10.35 10.27
N PRO A 65 -31.52 11.67 10.52
CA PRO A 65 -30.37 12.38 11.06
C PRO A 65 -29.87 11.82 12.40
N GLU A 66 -30.79 11.39 13.26
CA GLU A 66 -30.48 10.82 14.59
C GLU A 66 -29.76 9.47 14.45
N GLU A 67 -30.19 8.62 13.51
CA GLU A 67 -29.53 7.37 13.18
C GLU A 67 -28.13 7.61 12.61
N ALA A 68 -27.97 8.63 11.76
CA ALA A 68 -26.66 8.99 11.20
C ALA A 68 -25.69 9.47 12.28
N ALA A 69 -26.16 10.33 13.21
CA ALA A 69 -25.36 10.78 14.33
C ALA A 69 -24.92 9.60 15.22
N LYS A 70 -25.86 8.70 15.54
CA LYS A 70 -25.56 7.48 16.31
C LYS A 70 -24.54 6.59 15.60
N ALA A 71 -24.76 6.30 14.31
CA ALA A 71 -23.84 5.48 13.52
C ALA A 71 -22.45 6.09 13.41
N ALA A 72 -22.34 7.40 13.18
CA ALA A 72 -21.07 8.11 13.15
C ALA A 72 -20.35 8.05 14.51
N GLY A 73 -21.08 8.27 15.62
CA GLY A 73 -20.51 8.18 16.97
C GLY A 73 -20.00 6.79 17.34
N GLU A 74 -20.62 5.74 16.78
CA GLU A 74 -20.17 4.35 16.98
C GLU A 74 -18.96 3.98 16.08
N ILE A 75 -18.83 4.60 14.90
CA ILE A 75 -17.79 4.29 13.90
C ILE A 75 -16.52 5.13 14.11
N ILE A 76 -16.68 6.42 14.42
CA ILE A 76 -15.52 7.30 14.67
C ILE A 76 -14.82 6.82 15.96
N GLY A 77 -13.51 6.64 15.86
CA GLY A 77 -12.69 6.09 16.95
C GLY A 77 -12.46 4.58 16.91
N MET A 78 -13.22 3.84 16.08
CA MET A 78 -12.93 2.41 15.83
C MET A 78 -11.53 2.23 15.24
N THR A 79 -10.96 1.04 15.41
CA THR A 79 -9.76 0.62 14.68
C THR A 79 -10.14 -0.43 13.63
N ILE A 80 -9.85 -0.15 12.37
CA ILE A 80 -10.15 -1.04 11.23
C ILE A 80 -8.87 -1.22 10.42
N GLY A 81 -8.42 -2.46 10.25
CA GLY A 81 -7.20 -2.78 9.52
C GLY A 81 -5.95 -2.12 10.09
N GLY A 82 -5.90 -1.90 11.42
CA GLY A 82 -4.81 -1.22 12.11
C GLY A 82 -4.98 0.31 12.19
N SER A 83 -5.81 0.90 11.33
CA SER A 83 -6.00 2.36 11.25
C SER A 83 -7.18 2.84 12.09
N GLN A 84 -6.99 3.93 12.83
CA GLN A 84 -8.07 4.57 13.57
C GLN A 84 -8.99 5.36 12.64
N VAL A 85 -10.29 5.10 12.72
CA VAL A 85 -11.31 5.86 11.98
C VAL A 85 -11.44 7.26 12.57
N ARG A 86 -11.09 8.27 11.79
CA ARG A 86 -11.15 9.68 12.19
C ARG A 86 -12.38 10.39 11.63
N ARG A 87 -12.95 9.86 10.56
CA ARG A 87 -14.07 10.46 9.82
C ARG A 87 -14.92 9.40 9.17
N VAL A 88 -16.15 9.77 8.81
CA VAL A 88 -17.08 8.94 8.05
C VAL A 88 -17.47 9.63 6.75
N LEU A 89 -17.80 8.83 5.74
CA LEU A 89 -18.48 9.29 4.53
C LEU A 89 -19.97 8.99 4.68
N ILE A 90 -20.78 10.04 4.62
CA ILE A 90 -22.24 9.93 4.53
C ILE A 90 -22.57 9.94 3.04
N GLU A 91 -23.10 8.85 2.53
CA GLU A 91 -23.33 8.67 1.10
C GLU A 91 -24.78 8.23 0.83
N GLU A 92 -25.39 8.82 -0.20
CA GLU A 92 -26.73 8.52 -0.67
C GLU A 92 -26.96 7.00 -0.80
N ARG A 93 -28.04 6.49 -0.21
CA ARG A 93 -28.43 5.10 -0.35
C ARG A 93 -29.02 4.84 -1.74
N CYS A 94 -28.31 4.07 -2.54
CA CYS A 94 -28.71 3.73 -3.89
C CYS A 94 -29.59 2.48 -3.93
N PRO A 95 -30.67 2.45 -4.76
CA PRO A 95 -31.47 1.26 -4.98
C PRO A 95 -30.76 0.29 -5.93
N ILE A 96 -29.93 -0.58 -5.38
CA ILE A 96 -29.11 -1.53 -6.13
C ILE A 96 -30.00 -2.61 -6.75
N GLU A 97 -29.78 -2.92 -8.02
CA GLU A 97 -30.33 -4.08 -8.73
C GLU A 97 -29.30 -5.21 -8.80
N ARG A 98 -28.03 -4.86 -9.13
CA ARG A 98 -26.95 -5.83 -9.24
C ARG A 98 -25.60 -5.23 -8.84
N GLU A 99 -24.79 -6.01 -8.16
CA GLU A 99 -23.42 -5.67 -7.80
C GLU A 99 -22.43 -6.36 -8.73
N LEU A 100 -21.46 -5.59 -9.21
CA LEU A 100 -20.40 -6.00 -10.13
C LEU A 100 -19.05 -5.69 -9.49
N TYR A 101 -18.00 -6.29 -10.01
CA TYR A 101 -16.62 -5.99 -9.67
C TYR A 101 -15.88 -5.41 -10.87
N ALA A 102 -15.09 -4.36 -10.68
CA ALA A 102 -14.23 -3.79 -11.69
C ALA A 102 -12.92 -3.30 -11.08
N ALA A 103 -11.78 -3.68 -11.65
CA ALA A 103 -10.48 -3.19 -11.22
C ALA A 103 -9.51 -3.02 -12.38
N VAL A 104 -8.56 -2.11 -12.20
CA VAL A 104 -7.36 -1.97 -13.02
C VAL A 104 -6.16 -2.00 -12.10
N LEU A 105 -5.18 -2.85 -12.40
CA LEU A 105 -3.95 -3.00 -11.62
C LEU A 105 -2.76 -3.29 -12.54
N ILE A 106 -1.55 -3.16 -12.00
CA ILE A 106 -0.34 -3.61 -12.69
C ILE A 106 -0.18 -5.12 -12.48
N ASP A 107 -0.20 -5.87 -13.57
CA ASP A 107 0.11 -7.30 -13.53
C ASP A 107 1.61 -7.53 -13.74
N VAL A 108 2.25 -8.08 -12.72
CA VAL A 108 3.71 -8.31 -12.72
C VAL A 108 4.16 -9.38 -13.70
N VAL A 109 3.26 -10.30 -14.07
CA VAL A 109 3.57 -11.39 -15.01
C VAL A 109 3.59 -10.85 -16.44
N SER A 110 2.53 -10.18 -16.87
CA SER A 110 2.44 -9.56 -18.21
C SER A 110 3.20 -8.24 -18.30
N ARG A 111 3.59 -7.65 -17.16
CA ARG A 111 4.23 -6.32 -17.04
C ARG A 111 3.40 -5.21 -17.69
N SER A 112 2.09 -5.30 -17.55
CA SER A 112 1.13 -4.42 -18.20
C SER A 112 -0.04 -4.14 -17.29
N PRO A 113 -0.80 -3.07 -17.53
CA PRO A 113 -2.08 -2.90 -16.86
C PRO A 113 -3.02 -4.05 -17.21
N LEU A 114 -3.69 -4.57 -16.19
CA LEU A 114 -4.67 -5.64 -16.27
C LEU A 114 -6.01 -5.13 -15.81
N ILE A 115 -7.02 -5.28 -16.65
CA ILE A 115 -8.41 -5.01 -16.27
C ILE A 115 -9.06 -6.30 -15.83
N LEU A 116 -9.66 -6.27 -14.65
CA LEU A 116 -10.48 -7.35 -14.10
C LEU A 116 -11.94 -6.89 -14.06
N PHE A 117 -12.83 -7.78 -14.45
CA PHE A 117 -14.27 -7.57 -14.36
C PHE A 117 -14.98 -8.85 -13.94
N SER A 118 -15.97 -8.74 -13.04
CA SER A 118 -16.87 -9.83 -12.69
C SER A 118 -18.30 -9.33 -12.54
N THR A 119 -19.25 -10.21 -12.89
CA THR A 119 -20.67 -10.00 -12.60
C THR A 119 -21.04 -10.38 -11.17
N GLU A 120 -20.08 -10.83 -10.38
CA GLU A 120 -20.16 -11.11 -8.95
C GLU A 120 -19.40 -10.00 -8.22
N GLY A 121 -20.11 -9.07 -7.59
CA GLY A 121 -19.56 -7.96 -6.83
C GLY A 121 -19.96 -8.00 -5.36
N GLY A 122 -19.43 -7.07 -4.54
CA GLY A 122 -19.71 -7.00 -3.11
C GLY A 122 -19.06 -8.11 -2.27
N MET A 123 -18.25 -8.96 -2.89
CA MET A 123 -17.51 -10.06 -2.27
C MET A 123 -16.01 -9.87 -2.44
N ASP A 124 -15.23 -10.63 -1.67
CA ASP A 124 -13.77 -10.66 -1.84
C ASP A 124 -13.43 -11.32 -3.18
N ILE A 125 -12.71 -10.61 -4.05
CA ILE A 125 -12.36 -11.09 -5.40
C ILE A 125 -11.48 -12.35 -5.34
N GLU A 126 -10.67 -12.49 -4.30
CA GLU A 126 -9.84 -13.65 -4.03
C GLU A 126 -10.69 -14.90 -3.81
N GLU A 127 -11.81 -14.79 -3.09
CA GLU A 127 -12.75 -15.91 -2.90
C GLU A 127 -13.42 -16.30 -4.21
N ILE A 128 -13.74 -15.33 -5.07
CA ILE A 128 -14.30 -15.60 -6.40
C ILE A 128 -13.25 -16.31 -7.27
N ALA A 129 -12.00 -15.82 -7.22
CA ALA A 129 -10.89 -16.40 -7.99
C ALA A 129 -10.60 -17.87 -7.61
N GLU A 130 -10.72 -18.20 -6.33
CA GLU A 130 -10.54 -19.58 -5.84
C GLU A 130 -11.70 -20.50 -6.22
N LYS A 131 -12.94 -20.03 -6.02
CA LYS A 131 -14.14 -20.86 -6.20
C LYS A 131 -14.57 -20.96 -7.66
N ASN A 132 -14.49 -19.87 -8.41
CA ASN A 132 -14.95 -19.76 -9.79
C ASN A 132 -14.07 -18.81 -10.61
N PRO A 133 -12.82 -19.21 -10.98
CA PRO A 133 -11.91 -18.34 -11.74
C PRO A 133 -12.50 -17.86 -13.07
N ALA A 134 -13.43 -18.63 -13.67
CA ALA A 134 -14.09 -18.29 -14.93
C ALA A 134 -15.08 -17.11 -14.80
N ALA A 135 -15.54 -16.78 -13.59
CA ALA A 135 -16.37 -15.61 -13.33
C ALA A 135 -15.59 -14.29 -13.47
N ILE A 136 -14.26 -14.35 -13.46
CA ILE A 136 -13.40 -13.16 -13.59
C ILE A 136 -12.91 -13.04 -15.02
N ARG A 137 -13.41 -12.04 -15.72
CA ARG A 137 -12.90 -11.64 -17.03
C ARG A 137 -11.63 -10.83 -16.88
N ARG A 138 -10.68 -11.06 -17.79
CA ARG A 138 -9.34 -10.43 -17.75
C ARG A 138 -9.00 -9.84 -19.11
N HIS A 139 -8.45 -8.64 -19.13
CA HIS A 139 -7.92 -8.01 -20.34
C HIS A 139 -6.59 -7.35 -20.03
N VAL A 140 -5.51 -7.86 -20.64
CA VAL A 140 -4.17 -7.24 -20.55
C VAL A 140 -4.13 -6.10 -21.56
N VAL A 141 -3.80 -4.90 -21.07
CA VAL A 141 -3.80 -3.68 -21.89
C VAL A 141 -2.45 -3.50 -22.57
N ASP A 142 -2.45 -3.31 -23.86
CA ASP A 142 -1.28 -2.78 -24.59
C ASP A 142 -1.13 -1.29 -24.26
N ILE A 143 -0.08 -0.93 -23.53
CA ILE A 143 0.17 0.44 -23.07
C ILE A 143 0.32 1.45 -24.21
N LYS A 144 0.64 1.00 -25.44
CA LYS A 144 0.74 1.89 -26.62
C LYS A 144 -0.62 2.23 -27.21
N ARG A 145 -1.59 1.34 -27.05
CA ARG A 145 -2.96 1.51 -27.56
C ARG A 145 -3.94 2.02 -26.51
N GLY A 146 -3.68 1.70 -25.23
CA GLY A 146 -4.62 1.90 -24.16
C GLY A 146 -5.82 0.94 -24.22
N PHE A 147 -6.89 1.24 -23.49
CA PHE A 147 -8.10 0.46 -23.41
C PHE A 147 -9.27 1.24 -24.01
N SER A 148 -9.87 0.70 -25.06
CA SER A 148 -10.92 1.34 -25.84
C SER A 148 -12.33 0.79 -25.55
N ALA A 149 -13.35 1.44 -26.09
CA ALA A 149 -14.73 0.96 -26.02
C ALA A 149 -14.90 -0.41 -26.73
N ALA A 150 -14.11 -0.68 -27.77
CA ALA A 150 -14.13 -1.98 -28.45
C ALA A 150 -13.55 -3.08 -27.55
N ASP A 151 -12.47 -2.80 -26.83
CA ASP A 151 -11.86 -3.73 -25.87
C ASP A 151 -12.82 -4.00 -24.69
N ALA A 152 -13.53 -2.97 -24.21
CA ALA A 152 -14.56 -3.12 -23.18
C ALA A 152 -15.73 -3.98 -23.68
N ALA A 153 -16.20 -3.78 -24.91
CA ALA A 153 -17.26 -4.58 -25.49
C ALA A 153 -16.86 -6.07 -25.64
N GLU A 154 -15.62 -6.35 -26.03
CA GLU A 154 -15.12 -7.73 -26.14
C GLU A 154 -14.96 -8.37 -24.75
N LEU A 155 -14.46 -7.62 -23.73
CA LEU A 155 -14.34 -8.10 -22.36
C LEU A 155 -15.71 -8.50 -21.78
N LEU A 156 -16.76 -7.73 -22.08
CA LEU A 156 -18.12 -7.94 -21.57
C LEU A 156 -18.95 -8.93 -22.40
N LYS A 157 -18.43 -9.39 -23.53
CA LYS A 157 -19.13 -10.27 -24.45
C LYS A 157 -19.60 -11.57 -23.81
N GLY A 158 -20.87 -11.89 -24.00
CA GLY A 158 -21.50 -13.09 -23.45
C GLY A 158 -21.85 -13.03 -21.97
N LEU A 159 -21.62 -11.87 -21.31
CA LEU A 159 -22.14 -11.65 -19.97
C LEU A 159 -23.57 -11.11 -20.02
N ASP A 160 -24.41 -11.60 -19.10
CA ASP A 160 -25.79 -11.13 -18.98
C ASP A 160 -25.83 -9.81 -18.20
N LEU A 161 -25.60 -8.69 -18.89
CA LEU A 161 -25.68 -7.33 -18.34
C LEU A 161 -26.89 -6.55 -18.89
N GLY A 162 -27.67 -7.17 -19.76
CA GLY A 162 -28.87 -6.58 -20.37
C GLY A 162 -28.59 -5.20 -20.98
N LYS A 163 -29.45 -4.23 -20.70
CA LYS A 163 -29.34 -2.85 -21.23
C LYS A 163 -28.21 -2.04 -20.58
N ALA A 164 -27.62 -2.52 -19.47
CA ALA A 164 -26.56 -1.82 -18.76
C ALA A 164 -25.16 -2.07 -19.39
N ALA A 165 -25.01 -3.06 -20.30
CA ALA A 165 -23.72 -3.41 -20.88
C ALA A 165 -22.94 -2.21 -21.49
N PRO A 166 -23.55 -1.30 -22.27
CA PRO A 166 -22.83 -0.12 -22.79
C PRO A 166 -22.35 0.82 -21.69
N ALA A 167 -23.17 1.07 -20.66
CA ALA A 167 -22.82 1.94 -19.54
C ALA A 167 -21.70 1.32 -18.68
N VAL A 168 -21.73 0.00 -18.45
CA VAL A 168 -20.63 -0.71 -17.78
C VAL A 168 -19.35 -0.61 -18.59
N GLY A 169 -19.40 -0.82 -19.91
CA GLY A 169 -18.25 -0.67 -20.79
C GLY A 169 -17.65 0.74 -20.76
N GLU A 170 -18.50 1.77 -20.74
CA GLU A 170 -18.07 3.16 -20.62
C GLU A 170 -17.36 3.41 -19.27
N VAL A 171 -17.88 2.86 -18.16
CA VAL A 171 -17.24 2.96 -16.84
C VAL A 171 -15.88 2.27 -16.84
N LEU A 172 -15.73 1.10 -17.47
CA LEU A 172 -14.44 0.41 -17.55
C LEU A 172 -13.38 1.24 -18.30
N VAL A 173 -13.76 1.87 -19.43
CA VAL A 173 -12.86 2.77 -20.17
C VAL A 173 -12.44 3.97 -19.32
N LYS A 174 -13.40 4.59 -18.61
CA LYS A 174 -13.13 5.70 -17.71
C LYS A 174 -12.24 5.28 -16.53
N LEU A 175 -12.47 4.09 -15.98
CA LEU A 175 -11.68 3.53 -14.89
C LEU A 175 -10.23 3.32 -15.31
N TYR A 176 -10.00 2.72 -16.49
CA TYR A 176 -8.66 2.59 -17.04
C TYR A 176 -8.00 3.96 -17.23
N LYS A 177 -8.70 4.92 -17.81
CA LYS A 177 -8.16 6.27 -17.99
C LYS A 177 -7.82 6.94 -16.66
N ALA A 178 -8.67 6.78 -15.64
CA ALA A 178 -8.41 7.29 -14.30
C ALA A 178 -7.18 6.64 -13.66
N PHE A 179 -6.99 5.32 -13.85
CA PHE A 179 -5.80 4.58 -13.45
C PHE A 179 -4.54 5.13 -14.13
N ASP A 180 -4.52 5.16 -15.44
CA ASP A 180 -3.36 5.56 -16.26
C ASP A 180 -2.97 7.03 -16.03
N THR A 181 -3.94 7.93 -16.04
CA THR A 181 -3.70 9.37 -15.88
C THR A 181 -3.18 9.72 -14.48
N ASN A 182 -3.48 8.94 -13.47
CA ASN A 182 -3.12 9.24 -12.08
C ASN A 182 -1.95 8.39 -11.55
N ASP A 183 -1.18 7.73 -12.41
CA ASP A 183 -0.04 6.91 -12.01
C ASP A 183 -0.44 5.88 -10.90
N ALA A 184 -1.55 5.19 -11.08
CA ALA A 184 -2.05 4.26 -10.10
C ALA A 184 -1.38 2.89 -10.19
N GLU A 185 -1.22 2.21 -9.06
CA GLU A 185 -0.89 0.79 -8.99
C GLU A 185 -2.15 -0.08 -8.98
N LEU A 186 -3.23 0.47 -8.38
CA LEU A 186 -4.54 -0.17 -8.29
C LEU A 186 -5.65 0.89 -8.31
N THR A 187 -6.69 0.63 -9.08
CA THR A 187 -7.99 1.31 -8.97
C THR A 187 -9.07 0.26 -9.02
N GLU A 188 -9.76 0.04 -7.89
CA GLU A 188 -10.77 -1.01 -7.73
C GLU A 188 -12.09 -0.39 -7.32
N ILE A 189 -13.17 -0.87 -7.91
CA ILE A 189 -14.56 -0.55 -7.57
C ILE A 189 -15.25 -1.87 -7.15
N ASN A 190 -15.56 -1.99 -5.88
CA ASN A 190 -16.23 -3.17 -5.33
C ASN A 190 -17.19 -2.81 -4.18
N PRO A 191 -18.51 -2.67 -4.48
CA PRO A 191 -19.13 -2.98 -5.76
C PRO A 191 -19.23 -1.79 -6.74
N LEU A 192 -19.18 -2.12 -8.03
CA LEU A 192 -19.76 -1.32 -9.09
C LEU A 192 -21.22 -1.74 -9.23
N ALA A 193 -22.17 -0.83 -9.09
CA ALA A 193 -23.58 -1.16 -9.01
C ALA A 193 -24.35 -0.78 -10.28
N ILE A 194 -25.19 -1.67 -10.76
CA ILE A 194 -26.31 -1.35 -11.63
C ILE A 194 -27.49 -1.02 -10.71
N LEU A 195 -28.05 0.16 -10.85
CA LEU A 195 -29.21 0.61 -10.09
C LEU A 195 -30.53 0.22 -10.77
N LYS A 196 -31.62 0.17 -10.01
CA LYS A 196 -32.96 -0.15 -10.53
C LYS A 196 -33.45 0.78 -11.65
N ASP A 197 -32.88 1.99 -11.75
CA ASP A 197 -33.15 2.95 -12.84
C ASP A 197 -32.21 2.77 -14.04
N GLY A 198 -31.32 1.78 -14.02
CA GLY A 198 -30.36 1.45 -15.07
C GLY A 198 -29.05 2.23 -15.02
N ARG A 199 -28.86 3.18 -14.11
CA ARG A 199 -27.57 3.86 -13.92
C ARG A 199 -26.52 2.89 -13.40
N VAL A 200 -25.26 3.12 -13.78
CA VAL A 200 -24.09 2.39 -13.30
C VAL A 200 -23.26 3.32 -12.43
N VAL A 201 -23.04 2.99 -11.16
CA VAL A 201 -22.36 3.85 -10.20
C VAL A 201 -21.33 3.09 -9.37
N ALA A 202 -20.23 3.74 -9.01
CA ALA A 202 -19.20 3.21 -8.12
C ALA A 202 -19.59 3.45 -6.66
N LEU A 203 -19.97 2.38 -5.96
CA LEU A 203 -20.39 2.48 -4.56
C LEU A 203 -19.20 2.43 -3.59
N ASP A 204 -18.06 1.93 -4.02
CA ASP A 204 -16.80 1.97 -3.26
C ASP A 204 -15.67 2.33 -4.23
N CYS A 205 -14.52 2.69 -3.69
CA CYS A 205 -13.29 2.86 -4.45
C CYS A 205 -12.09 2.59 -3.56
N LYS A 206 -11.24 1.67 -4.00
CA LYS A 206 -9.90 1.50 -3.46
C LYS A 206 -8.91 1.99 -4.51
N PHE A 207 -8.05 2.90 -4.10
CA PHE A 207 -7.05 3.51 -4.98
C PHE A 207 -5.69 3.50 -4.32
N THR A 208 -4.71 2.99 -5.04
CA THR A 208 -3.30 3.00 -4.65
C THR A 208 -2.51 3.80 -5.68
N LEU A 209 -1.93 4.90 -5.25
CA LEU A 209 -1.01 5.73 -6.02
C LEU A 209 0.39 5.11 -5.96
N ASP A 210 1.11 5.07 -7.07
CA ASP A 210 2.54 4.78 -7.08
C ASP A 210 3.28 5.80 -6.19
N ASP A 211 4.02 5.34 -5.20
CA ASP A 211 4.73 6.19 -4.24
C ASP A 211 5.72 7.14 -4.94
N ALA A 212 6.37 6.68 -6.01
CA ALA A 212 7.31 7.47 -6.77
C ALA A 212 6.62 8.60 -7.57
N SER A 213 5.32 8.48 -7.82
CA SER A 213 4.57 9.50 -8.56
C SER A 213 4.19 10.72 -7.73
N GLY A 214 4.38 10.70 -6.41
CA GLY A 214 3.97 11.79 -5.52
C GLY A 214 4.50 13.16 -5.92
N VAL A 215 5.68 13.23 -6.54
CA VAL A 215 6.25 14.48 -7.08
C VAL A 215 5.46 14.99 -8.29
N ARG A 216 4.95 14.08 -9.14
CA ARG A 216 4.15 14.41 -10.33
C ARG A 216 2.67 14.62 -9.99
N LYS A 217 2.21 14.04 -8.89
CA LYS A 217 0.81 14.05 -8.41
C LYS A 217 0.71 14.60 -6.98
N PRO A 218 1.22 15.81 -6.72
CA PRO A 218 1.27 16.35 -5.36
C PRO A 218 -0.13 16.52 -4.73
N GLU A 219 -1.15 16.75 -5.53
CA GLU A 219 -2.53 16.89 -5.07
C GLU A 219 -3.09 15.56 -4.53
N LEU A 220 -2.78 14.43 -5.19
CA LEU A 220 -3.16 13.10 -4.72
C LEU A 220 -2.32 12.68 -3.52
N ALA A 221 -1.02 12.95 -3.54
CA ALA A 221 -0.14 12.68 -2.41
C ALA A 221 -0.56 13.43 -1.13
N ALA A 222 -1.06 14.66 -1.27
CA ALA A 222 -1.53 15.47 -0.14
C ALA A 222 -2.80 14.91 0.55
N VAL A 223 -3.63 14.16 -0.18
CA VAL A 223 -4.86 13.54 0.35
C VAL A 223 -4.70 12.04 0.59
N ALA A 224 -3.55 11.47 0.26
CA ALA A 224 -3.24 10.08 0.54
C ALA A 224 -3.02 9.88 2.04
N SER A 225 -3.43 8.73 2.54
CA SER A 225 -3.10 8.30 3.89
C SER A 225 -1.63 7.89 3.92
N PRO A 226 -0.83 8.44 4.83
CA PRO A 226 0.54 8.00 4.99
C PRO A 226 0.54 6.50 5.37
N PRO A 227 1.53 5.72 4.91
CA PRO A 227 1.68 4.35 5.37
C PRO A 227 1.83 4.33 6.89
N GLU A 228 1.23 3.34 7.53
CA GLU A 228 1.48 3.11 8.95
C GLU A 228 2.95 2.72 9.13
N MET A 229 3.67 3.53 9.86
CA MET A 229 5.09 3.31 10.14
C MET A 229 5.27 3.08 11.63
N THR A 230 6.10 2.12 11.98
CA THR A 230 6.59 1.97 13.36
C THR A 230 7.40 3.19 13.79
N ALA A 231 7.65 3.32 15.08
CA ALA A 231 8.48 4.43 15.58
C ALA A 231 9.91 4.39 14.99
N LEU A 232 10.46 3.19 14.76
CA LEU A 232 11.78 3.02 14.16
C LEU A 232 11.79 3.38 12.68
N GLU A 233 10.75 3.00 11.93
CA GLU A 233 10.60 3.35 10.51
C GLU A 233 10.47 4.86 10.31
N LYS A 234 9.67 5.55 11.17
CA LYS A 234 9.57 7.01 11.15
C LYS A 234 10.92 7.67 11.39
N ARG A 235 11.65 7.21 12.43
CA ARG A 235 12.97 7.71 12.74
C ARG A 235 13.98 7.47 11.61
N GLY A 236 13.89 6.32 10.94
CA GLY A 236 14.68 6.03 9.74
C GLY A 236 14.39 7.01 8.60
N ALA A 237 13.11 7.23 8.31
CA ALA A 237 12.66 8.15 7.26
C ALA A 237 13.10 9.60 7.51
N GLU A 238 13.06 10.09 8.76
CA GLU A 238 13.56 11.43 9.15
C GLU A 238 15.03 11.64 8.81
N HIS A 239 15.81 10.54 8.76
CA HIS A 239 17.24 10.57 8.40
C HIS A 239 17.50 10.13 6.94
N GLY A 240 16.43 9.97 6.15
CA GLY A 240 16.54 9.51 4.76
C GLY A 240 17.06 8.08 4.64
N LEU A 241 16.75 7.23 5.61
CA LEU A 241 17.03 5.79 5.60
C LEU A 241 15.72 5.02 5.41
N LYS A 242 15.73 4.06 4.49
CA LYS A 242 14.61 3.11 4.33
C LYS A 242 14.82 1.95 5.32
N PHE A 243 14.22 2.08 6.49
CA PHE A 243 14.16 1.04 7.50
C PHE A 243 12.78 0.38 7.47
N ILE A 244 12.74 -0.93 7.41
CA ILE A 244 11.49 -1.71 7.52
C ILE A 244 11.68 -2.67 8.69
N GLN A 245 10.81 -2.55 9.69
CA GLN A 245 10.81 -3.43 10.85
C GLN A 245 10.10 -4.74 10.54
N LEU A 246 10.73 -5.86 10.90
CA LEU A 246 10.19 -7.21 10.74
C LEU A 246 10.19 -7.95 12.09
N ASP A 247 9.42 -9.03 12.17
CA ASP A 247 9.23 -9.84 13.40
C ASP A 247 10.33 -10.89 13.62
N GLY A 248 11.54 -10.57 13.20
CA GLY A 248 12.69 -11.47 13.30
C GLY A 248 13.59 -11.21 14.51
N ASN A 249 14.69 -11.98 14.56
CA ASN A 249 15.67 -11.90 15.63
C ASN A 249 17.11 -11.67 15.14
N VAL A 250 17.33 -11.64 13.82
CA VAL A 250 18.62 -11.35 13.22
C VAL A 250 18.55 -9.97 12.56
N GLY A 251 19.23 -9.00 13.15
CA GLY A 251 19.40 -7.69 12.56
C GLY A 251 20.26 -7.75 11.29
N VAL A 252 19.93 -6.96 10.30
CA VAL A 252 20.65 -6.90 9.01
C VAL A 252 21.07 -5.46 8.72
N LEU A 253 22.34 -5.28 8.41
CA LEU A 253 22.91 -4.05 7.89
C LEU A 253 23.80 -4.38 6.70
N ALA A 254 23.40 -3.96 5.51
CA ALA A 254 24.15 -4.24 4.30
C ALA A 254 24.19 -3.01 3.38
N ASN A 255 25.06 -3.01 2.40
CA ASN A 255 25.11 -1.94 1.40
C ASN A 255 24.37 -2.33 0.12
N GLY A 256 23.39 -1.52 -0.22
CA GLY A 256 22.55 -1.72 -1.40
C GLY A 256 21.40 -2.70 -1.18
N ALA A 257 20.25 -2.38 -1.75
CA ALA A 257 19.00 -3.11 -1.54
C ALA A 257 19.08 -4.59 -1.95
N GLY A 258 19.77 -4.89 -3.08
CA GLY A 258 19.91 -6.25 -3.57
C GLY A 258 20.69 -7.15 -2.60
N LEU A 259 21.83 -6.67 -2.10
CA LEU A 259 22.63 -7.43 -1.13
C LEU A 259 21.87 -7.59 0.20
N THR A 260 21.16 -6.56 0.63
CA THR A 260 20.34 -6.62 1.85
C THR A 260 19.27 -7.69 1.73
N MET A 261 18.49 -7.70 0.64
CA MET A 261 17.45 -8.71 0.39
C MET A 261 18.04 -10.12 0.31
N THR A 262 19.13 -10.30 -0.45
CA THR A 262 19.80 -11.60 -0.54
C THR A 262 20.31 -12.09 0.84
N THR A 263 20.86 -11.18 1.65
CA THR A 263 21.27 -11.50 3.02
C THR A 263 20.08 -11.96 3.87
N MET A 264 18.94 -11.28 3.76
CA MET A 264 17.72 -11.68 4.45
C MET A 264 17.20 -13.04 3.97
N ASP A 265 17.21 -13.29 2.67
CA ASP A 265 16.79 -14.56 2.07
C ASP A 265 17.68 -15.73 2.55
N VAL A 266 18.99 -15.52 2.64
CA VAL A 266 19.94 -16.53 3.17
C VAL A 266 19.67 -16.79 4.65
N ILE A 267 19.42 -15.76 5.46
CA ILE A 267 19.07 -15.91 6.87
C ILE A 267 17.79 -16.77 7.01
N ASP A 268 16.76 -16.47 6.24
CA ASP A 268 15.49 -17.20 6.26
C ASP A 268 15.67 -18.65 5.79
N HIS A 269 16.40 -18.85 4.69
CA HIS A 269 16.72 -20.19 4.15
C HIS A 269 17.44 -21.10 5.17
N LEU A 270 18.29 -20.52 6.01
CA LEU A 270 19.02 -21.23 7.07
C LEU A 270 18.21 -21.37 8.37
N GLY A 271 16.93 -20.97 8.36
CA GLY A 271 16.01 -21.09 9.50
C GLY A 271 16.12 -19.96 10.52
N GLY A 272 16.86 -18.88 10.22
CA GLY A 272 16.84 -17.63 10.97
C GLY A 272 15.61 -16.78 10.58
N LYS A 273 15.42 -15.67 11.27
CA LYS A 273 14.36 -14.71 10.95
C LYS A 273 14.93 -13.29 10.89
N PRO A 274 14.95 -12.63 9.71
CA PRO A 274 15.38 -11.24 9.59
C PRO A 274 14.51 -10.32 10.44
N ALA A 275 15.13 -9.42 11.21
CA ALA A 275 14.44 -8.48 12.09
C ALA A 275 14.16 -7.13 11.41
N ASN A 276 14.81 -6.86 10.30
CA ASN A 276 14.64 -5.63 9.54
C ASN A 276 15.19 -5.75 8.12
N PHE A 277 14.69 -4.89 7.25
CA PHE A 277 15.40 -4.42 6.06
C PHE A 277 16.04 -3.08 6.39
N LEU A 278 17.32 -2.92 6.12
CA LEU A 278 18.02 -1.63 6.13
C LEU A 278 19.24 -1.70 5.23
N GLU A 279 19.26 -0.85 4.23
CA GLU A 279 20.43 -0.68 3.38
C GLU A 279 21.10 0.67 3.65
N ILE A 280 22.44 0.68 3.59
CA ILE A 280 23.23 1.91 3.56
C ILE A 280 24.02 1.96 2.25
N GLY A 281 23.95 3.10 1.58
CA GLY A 281 24.69 3.34 0.35
C GLY A 281 26.09 3.89 0.58
N GLY A 282 26.64 4.59 -0.41
CA GLY A 282 27.95 5.27 -0.33
C GLY A 282 28.05 6.35 0.76
N GLU A 283 26.95 6.69 1.44
CA GLU A 283 26.91 7.61 2.56
C GLU A 283 27.09 6.93 3.94
N ALA A 284 27.56 5.68 3.96
CA ALA A 284 27.67 4.86 5.17
C ALA A 284 28.47 5.55 6.29
N TYR A 285 29.50 6.29 5.94
CA TYR A 285 30.31 7.04 6.91
C TYR A 285 29.57 8.20 7.58
N THR A 286 28.49 8.72 6.98
CA THR A 286 27.67 9.79 7.56
C THR A 286 26.43 9.26 8.27
N LYS A 287 25.92 8.10 7.86
CA LYS A 287 24.66 7.51 8.35
C LYS A 287 24.84 6.22 9.17
N ALA A 288 26.08 5.70 9.26
CA ALA A 288 26.34 4.42 9.92
C ALA A 288 25.87 4.40 11.39
N GLU A 289 26.00 5.51 12.11
CA GLU A 289 25.57 5.60 13.51
C GLU A 289 24.05 5.42 13.65
N ILE A 290 23.29 6.20 12.91
CA ILE A 290 21.82 6.11 12.98
C ILE A 290 21.32 4.78 12.41
N ALA A 291 21.96 4.24 11.37
CA ALA A 291 21.62 2.96 10.80
C ALA A 291 21.84 1.82 11.82
N LEU A 292 23.01 1.77 12.46
CA LEU A 292 23.31 0.78 13.47
C LEU A 292 22.39 0.91 14.69
N ASP A 293 22.12 2.15 15.13
CA ASP A 293 21.23 2.44 16.26
C ASP A 293 19.79 2.00 15.97
N LEU A 294 19.28 2.20 14.76
CA LEU A 294 17.94 1.73 14.34
C LEU A 294 17.83 0.21 14.47
N VAL A 295 18.80 -0.54 13.95
CA VAL A 295 18.79 -2.01 14.04
C VAL A 295 18.84 -2.47 15.48
N LEU A 296 19.75 -1.90 16.30
CA LEU A 296 19.92 -2.27 17.70
C LEU A 296 18.75 -1.82 18.60
N SER A 297 18.00 -0.80 18.20
CA SER A 297 16.81 -0.33 18.92
C SER A 297 15.59 -1.25 18.68
N ASN A 298 15.64 -2.18 17.73
CA ASN A 298 14.58 -3.18 17.56
C ASN A 298 14.72 -4.23 18.68
N PRO A 299 13.74 -4.35 19.60
CA PRO A 299 13.84 -5.26 20.75
C PRO A 299 13.86 -6.74 20.36
N GLY A 300 13.47 -7.08 19.14
CA GLY A 300 13.55 -8.44 18.60
C GLY A 300 14.97 -8.89 18.28
N VAL A 301 15.91 -7.97 18.04
CA VAL A 301 17.26 -8.29 17.59
C VAL A 301 18.07 -8.98 18.68
N LYS A 302 18.53 -10.19 18.40
CA LYS A 302 19.39 -10.99 19.27
C LYS A 302 20.79 -11.21 18.68
N SER A 303 20.97 -10.97 17.40
CA SER A 303 22.25 -10.98 16.69
C SER A 303 22.19 -10.05 15.50
N LEU A 304 23.35 -9.62 14.99
CA LEU A 304 23.45 -8.69 13.86
C LEU A 304 24.40 -9.23 12.80
N VAL A 305 23.95 -9.24 11.55
CA VAL A 305 24.78 -9.50 10.37
C VAL A 305 25.06 -8.19 9.66
N ILE A 306 26.34 -7.88 9.47
CA ILE A 306 26.81 -6.74 8.69
C ILE A 306 27.47 -7.31 7.44
N ASN A 307 26.87 -7.05 6.28
CA ASN A 307 27.34 -7.61 4.99
C ASN A 307 27.68 -6.45 4.02
N PHE A 308 28.94 -6.32 3.70
CA PHE A 308 29.44 -5.30 2.79
C PHE A 308 30.08 -5.92 1.54
N CYS A 309 29.62 -5.49 0.38
CA CYS A 309 30.23 -5.82 -0.92
C CYS A 309 30.58 -4.52 -1.64
N GLY A 310 31.87 -4.24 -1.71
CA GLY A 310 32.39 -3.01 -2.30
C GLY A 310 32.45 -3.08 -3.83
N ALA A 311 31.97 -2.02 -4.46
CA ALA A 311 32.20 -1.72 -5.88
C ALA A 311 32.66 -0.25 -5.98
N PHE A 312 31.75 0.69 -6.27
CA PHE A 312 32.00 2.12 -6.14
C PHE A 312 32.18 2.55 -4.68
N ALA A 313 31.30 2.07 -3.80
CA ALA A 313 31.44 2.27 -2.37
C ALA A 313 32.53 1.33 -1.84
N ARG A 314 33.56 1.88 -1.24
CA ARG A 314 34.67 1.11 -0.66
C ARG A 314 34.27 0.53 0.70
N THR A 315 34.59 -0.74 0.91
CA THR A 315 34.25 -1.44 2.17
C THR A 315 35.04 -0.93 3.35
N ASP A 316 36.27 -0.44 3.18
CA ASP A 316 37.06 0.18 4.24
C ASP A 316 36.42 1.46 4.78
N VAL A 317 35.82 2.29 3.92
CA VAL A 317 35.08 3.48 4.30
C VAL A 317 33.82 3.12 5.07
N MET A 318 33.08 2.09 4.60
CA MET A 318 31.89 1.59 5.27
C MET A 318 32.22 0.99 6.64
N ALA A 319 33.29 0.18 6.71
CA ALA A 319 33.75 -0.41 7.96
C ALA A 319 34.18 0.67 8.98
N ASP A 320 34.93 1.70 8.57
CA ASP A 320 35.32 2.81 9.44
C ASP A 320 34.09 3.53 10.02
N GLY A 321 33.08 3.82 9.20
CA GLY A 321 31.81 4.41 9.66
C GLY A 321 31.10 3.56 10.72
N VAL A 322 30.99 2.25 10.47
CA VAL A 322 30.36 1.32 11.42
C VAL A 322 31.21 1.15 12.68
N ILE A 323 32.54 1.09 12.58
CA ILE A 323 33.43 1.01 13.74
C ILE A 323 33.28 2.22 14.66
N LYS A 324 33.22 3.43 14.09
CA LYS A 324 32.97 4.66 14.85
C LYS A 324 31.62 4.61 15.58
N ALA A 325 30.56 4.18 14.87
CA ALA A 325 29.24 3.98 15.45
C ALA A 325 29.26 2.91 16.55
N TRP A 326 29.94 1.80 16.32
CA TRP A 326 30.09 0.72 17.29
C TRP A 326 30.73 1.17 18.59
N LYS A 327 31.85 1.89 18.53
CA LYS A 327 32.55 2.41 19.71
C LYS A 327 31.68 3.33 20.56
N LYS A 328 30.76 4.03 19.92
CA LYS A 328 29.81 4.93 20.58
C LYS A 328 28.62 4.18 21.19
N LEU A 329 28.01 3.29 20.41
CA LEU A 329 26.79 2.57 20.79
C LEU A 329 27.05 1.34 21.67
N LYS A 330 28.24 0.73 21.57
CA LYS A 330 28.70 -0.44 22.34
C LYS A 330 27.66 -1.57 22.35
N PRO A 331 27.29 -2.12 21.19
CA PRO A 331 26.29 -3.17 21.11
C PRO A 331 26.68 -4.40 21.94
N THR A 332 25.69 -5.00 22.58
CA THR A 332 25.86 -6.19 23.43
C THR A 332 25.46 -7.50 22.75
N VAL A 333 24.82 -7.40 21.56
CA VAL A 333 24.43 -8.57 20.78
C VAL A 333 25.63 -9.11 19.99
N PRO A 334 25.69 -10.42 19.72
CA PRO A 334 26.68 -11.00 18.80
C PRO A 334 26.57 -10.39 17.41
N VAL A 335 27.73 -10.04 16.82
CA VAL A 335 27.80 -9.40 15.51
C VAL A 335 28.75 -10.14 14.60
N PHE A 336 28.31 -10.33 13.36
CA PHE A 336 29.01 -11.09 12.35
C PHE A 336 29.25 -10.19 11.13
N PHE A 337 30.48 -10.09 10.66
CA PHE A 337 30.84 -9.33 9.48
C PHE A 337 31.12 -10.27 8.31
N SER A 338 30.60 -9.90 7.14
CA SER A 338 30.99 -10.42 5.83
C SER A 338 31.43 -9.21 4.99
N ILE A 339 32.65 -9.23 4.47
CA ILE A 339 33.25 -8.08 3.79
C ILE A 339 33.97 -8.54 2.53
N HIS A 340 33.51 -8.05 1.37
CA HIS A 340 34.05 -8.43 0.07
C HIS A 340 34.17 -7.21 -0.86
N GLY A 341 35.02 -7.33 -1.87
CA GLY A 341 35.17 -6.36 -2.95
C GLY A 341 36.16 -5.23 -2.66
N THR A 342 35.91 -4.07 -3.25
CA THR A 342 36.88 -2.96 -3.22
C THR A 342 37.15 -2.47 -1.80
N GLY A 343 38.39 -2.52 -1.36
CA GLY A 343 38.84 -2.09 -0.03
C GLY A 343 38.71 -3.17 1.06
N GLN A 344 38.44 -4.45 0.67
CA GLN A 344 38.19 -5.51 1.66
C GLN A 344 39.38 -5.79 2.58
N GLU A 345 40.60 -5.77 2.10
CA GLU A 345 41.78 -6.05 2.93
C GLU A 345 41.95 -5.01 4.05
N GLU A 346 41.79 -3.75 3.73
CA GLU A 346 41.82 -2.64 4.68
C GLU A 346 40.65 -2.72 5.66
N ALA A 347 39.45 -3.01 5.16
CA ALA A 347 38.24 -3.15 5.99
C ALA A 347 38.40 -4.31 7.01
N ILE A 348 38.87 -5.47 6.58
CA ILE A 348 39.12 -6.63 7.43
C ILE A 348 40.15 -6.29 8.50
N LYS A 349 41.27 -5.62 8.14
CA LYS A 349 42.28 -5.18 9.10
C LYS A 349 41.69 -4.23 10.14
N LEU A 350 40.86 -3.26 9.71
CA LEU A 350 40.19 -2.33 10.62
C LEU A 350 39.26 -3.03 11.60
N VAL A 351 38.37 -3.92 11.11
CA VAL A 351 37.43 -4.66 11.96
C VAL A 351 38.19 -5.51 12.98
N ARG A 352 39.27 -6.23 12.57
CA ARG A 352 40.12 -7.01 13.46
C ARG A 352 40.80 -6.16 14.54
N SER A 353 41.46 -5.09 14.11
CA SER A 353 42.26 -4.25 15.03
C SER A 353 41.43 -3.44 15.99
N GLU A 354 40.28 -2.93 15.53
CA GLU A 354 39.49 -1.95 16.27
C GLU A 354 38.36 -2.56 17.09
N LEU A 355 37.84 -3.72 16.65
CA LEU A 355 36.72 -4.43 17.31
C LEU A 355 37.10 -5.82 17.84
N GLY A 356 38.23 -6.37 17.44
CA GLY A 356 38.63 -7.73 17.79
C GLY A 356 37.73 -8.81 17.17
N ILE A 357 37.00 -8.48 16.09
CA ILE A 357 36.10 -9.39 15.40
C ILE A 357 36.79 -9.89 14.12
N GLU A 358 36.72 -11.20 13.90
CA GLU A 358 37.18 -11.82 12.66
C GLU A 358 36.02 -11.84 11.64
N PRO A 359 36.11 -11.11 10.53
CA PRO A 359 35.09 -11.20 9.47
C PRO A 359 35.09 -12.59 8.82
N TYR A 360 33.92 -13.06 8.44
CA TYR A 360 33.74 -14.31 7.72
C TYR A 360 34.05 -14.13 6.23
N ASP A 361 34.68 -15.15 5.65
CA ASP A 361 35.07 -15.24 4.25
C ASP A 361 34.29 -16.37 3.56
N PHE A 362 33.00 -16.41 3.64
CA PHE A 362 32.07 -17.46 3.19
C PHE A 362 31.79 -18.57 4.20
#